data_95be598de4ff12470b26c6567d649af5
#
_entry.id   95be598de4ff12470b26c6567d649af5
#
_cell.length_a   1.000
_cell.length_b   1.000
_cell.length_c   1.000
_cell.angle_alpha   90.00
_cell.angle_beta   90.00
_cell.angle_gamma   90.00
#
_symmetry.space_group_name_H-M   'P 1'
#
loop_
_entity.id
_entity.type
_entity.pdbx_description
1 polymer ?
#
loop_
_entity_poly.entity_id
_entity_poly.type
_entity_poly.pdbx_seq_one_letter_code
_entity_poly.pdbx_strand_id
1 'polypeptide(L)'
;MRRSIAARISIVVLAFLAAAAPRLSRAVDAAVLHFDSASSPPNNIVIGFVGGFVSHDNSRHGPVQLAERIRQAVPQGTYVRVFENRRRKRAYDAVVRLLDTDRDGVLSPDEKKRAHIILFGHSWGASAAVLLARDLRRLGVPVLLTVQVDSVAKVWQNDSVIPDNVAEAVNFYQTQGLIHGRREITAADPVRTEILGNYLMDYKKDPVQCPDYSWFAHAFTPGHMQSECDPHLWTQIENMVRQRLSPQPTSAAAAQPLNPTAAK
;
A
#
# COMPACT_ATOMS: atom_id res chain seq x y z
N MET A 1 16.22 -35.12 6.46
CA MET A 1 14.83 -35.18 5.98
C MET A 1 13.86 -34.42 6.93
N ARG A 2 14.01 -33.09 7.13
CA ARG A 2 13.13 -32.28 8.03
C ARG A 2 12.69 -30.93 7.44
N ARG A 3 12.61 -30.81 6.09
CA ARG A 3 12.28 -29.53 5.41
C ARG A 3 10.89 -29.45 4.76
N SER A 4 10.00 -30.43 4.99
CA SER A 4 8.77 -30.53 4.18
C SER A 4 7.45 -30.22 4.90
N ILE A 5 7.41 -30.14 6.23
CA ILE A 5 6.12 -30.09 6.96
C ILE A 5 5.60 -28.66 7.14
N ALA A 6 6.48 -27.69 7.40
CA ALA A 6 6.07 -26.29 7.64
C ALA A 6 5.47 -25.61 6.39
N ALA A 7 5.99 -25.91 5.21
CA ALA A 7 5.48 -25.33 3.95
C ALA A 7 4.08 -25.82 3.56
N ARG A 8 3.74 -27.05 3.94
CA ARG A 8 2.43 -27.66 3.60
C ARG A 8 1.29 -27.17 4.52
N ILE A 9 1.60 -26.82 5.76
CA ILE A 9 0.59 -26.32 6.72
C ILE A 9 0.13 -24.91 6.35
N SER A 10 1.02 -24.05 5.86
CA SER A 10 0.64 -22.68 5.43
C SER A 10 -0.35 -22.65 4.26
N ILE A 11 -0.28 -23.63 3.35
CA ILE A 11 -1.17 -23.72 2.19
C ILE A 11 -2.58 -24.19 2.59
N VAL A 12 -2.68 -25.10 3.54
CA VAL A 12 -3.97 -25.68 3.96
C VAL A 12 -4.79 -24.71 4.80
N VAL A 13 -4.15 -23.93 5.69
CA VAL A 13 -4.83 -22.94 6.53
C VAL A 13 -5.43 -21.78 5.70
N LEU A 14 -4.77 -21.38 4.62
CA LEU A 14 -5.26 -20.32 3.73
C LEU A 14 -6.42 -20.76 2.82
N ALA A 15 -6.53 -22.05 2.49
CA ALA A 15 -7.62 -22.57 1.66
C ALA A 15 -8.98 -22.54 2.36
N PHE A 16 -9.03 -22.67 3.70
CA PHE A 16 -10.29 -22.71 4.45
C PHE A 16 -10.91 -21.33 4.73
N LEU A 17 -10.15 -20.24 4.65
CA LEU A 17 -10.67 -18.87 4.78
C LEU A 17 -11.50 -18.41 3.54
N ALA A 18 -11.47 -19.16 2.46
CA ALA A 18 -12.16 -18.83 1.21
C ALA A 18 -13.62 -19.31 1.12
N ALA A 19 -14.14 -20.09 2.07
CA ALA A 19 -15.39 -20.84 1.90
C ALA A 19 -16.69 -20.09 2.27
N ALA A 20 -16.65 -18.80 2.63
CA ALA A 20 -17.85 -18.08 3.09
C ALA A 20 -18.06 -16.71 2.42
N ALA A 21 -17.97 -16.61 1.09
CA ALA A 21 -18.38 -15.40 0.39
C ALA A 21 -19.56 -15.67 -0.54
N PRO A 22 -20.69 -14.96 -0.40
CA PRO A 22 -21.79 -15.03 -1.36
C PRO A 22 -21.36 -14.39 -2.69
N ARG A 23 -21.71 -15.08 -3.77
CA ARG A 23 -21.52 -14.60 -5.15
C ARG A 23 -22.52 -13.49 -5.43
N LEU A 24 -22.12 -12.23 -5.33
CA LEU A 24 -22.87 -11.11 -5.91
C LEU A 24 -21.93 -10.14 -6.62
N SER A 25 -22.35 -9.79 -7.82
CA SER A 25 -21.95 -8.61 -8.61
C SER A 25 -20.80 -8.76 -9.60
N ARG A 26 -21.18 -9.06 -10.84
CA ARG A 26 -20.41 -8.82 -12.06
C ARG A 26 -20.63 -7.41 -12.67
N ALA A 27 -21.43 -6.56 -12.02
CA ALA A 27 -21.91 -5.31 -12.63
C ALA A 27 -21.06 -4.07 -12.36
N VAL A 28 -20.06 -4.14 -11.46
CA VAL A 28 -19.28 -2.95 -11.03
C VAL A 28 -18.02 -2.69 -11.85
N ASP A 29 -17.56 -3.66 -12.64
CA ASP A 29 -16.30 -3.54 -13.41
C ASP A 29 -16.39 -2.52 -14.59
N ALA A 30 -17.57 -2.10 -15.00
CA ALA A 30 -17.76 -1.16 -16.13
C ALA A 30 -17.79 0.32 -15.70
N ALA A 31 -18.10 0.63 -14.45
CA ALA A 31 -18.23 2.01 -13.95
C ALA A 31 -16.90 2.72 -13.64
N VAL A 32 -15.77 2.04 -13.85
CA VAL A 32 -14.47 2.43 -13.32
C VAL A 32 -13.62 3.29 -14.27
N LEU A 33 -14.06 3.53 -15.49
CA LEU A 33 -13.23 4.18 -16.53
C LEU A 33 -13.79 5.50 -17.09
N HIS A 34 -14.81 6.06 -16.47
CA HIS A 34 -15.17 7.45 -16.80
C HIS A 34 -14.41 8.42 -15.87
N PHE A 35 -13.12 8.62 -16.14
CA PHE A 35 -12.53 9.92 -15.90
C PHE A 35 -13.12 10.82 -16.97
N ASP A 36 -13.92 11.82 -16.55
CA ASP A 36 -14.37 12.87 -17.44
C ASP A 36 -13.17 13.42 -18.19
N SER A 37 -13.27 13.47 -19.51
CA SER A 37 -12.21 13.92 -20.43
C SER A 37 -11.80 15.40 -20.23
N ALA A 38 -12.33 16.07 -19.21
CA ALA A 38 -12.10 17.47 -18.87
C ALA A 38 -11.24 17.68 -17.60
N SER A 39 -10.93 16.63 -16.84
CA SER A 39 -10.07 16.78 -15.65
C SER A 39 -8.60 16.54 -16.01
N SER A 40 -7.73 17.43 -15.56
CA SER A 40 -6.29 17.24 -15.65
C SER A 40 -5.89 15.89 -15.05
N PRO A 41 -4.88 15.18 -15.62
CA PRO A 41 -4.43 13.91 -15.08
C PRO A 41 -4.03 14.05 -13.60
N PRO A 42 -4.32 13.05 -12.77
CA PRO A 42 -4.02 13.13 -11.35
C PRO A 42 -2.50 13.17 -11.13
N ASN A 43 -2.05 14.13 -10.34
CA ASN A 43 -0.64 14.19 -9.93
C ASN A 43 -0.34 13.13 -8.85
N ASN A 44 -1.34 12.76 -8.05
CA ASN A 44 -1.21 11.82 -6.94
C ASN A 44 -1.93 10.51 -7.27
N ILE A 45 -1.25 9.39 -7.08
CA ILE A 45 -1.78 8.05 -7.31
C ILE A 45 -1.55 7.20 -6.05
N VAL A 46 -2.63 6.78 -5.42
CA VAL A 46 -2.60 5.95 -4.22
C VAL A 46 -3.21 4.59 -4.53
N ILE A 47 -2.40 3.55 -4.45
CA ILE A 47 -2.82 2.18 -4.74
C ILE A 47 -2.72 1.33 -3.49
N GLY A 48 -3.86 0.79 -3.06
CA GLY A 48 -3.95 -0.21 -2.00
C GLY A 48 -4.11 -1.63 -2.52
N PHE A 49 -3.68 -2.60 -1.72
CA PHE A 49 -3.92 -4.02 -2.00
C PHE A 49 -4.47 -4.75 -0.78
N VAL A 50 -5.56 -5.51 -0.97
CA VAL A 50 -6.07 -6.43 0.04
C VAL A 50 -5.33 -7.78 0.00
N GLY A 51 -5.27 -8.43 1.18
CA GLY A 51 -4.66 -9.73 1.37
C GLY A 51 -5.50 -10.89 0.88
N GLY A 52 -4.99 -12.12 0.99
CA GLY A 52 -5.73 -13.37 0.79
C GLY A 52 -6.57 -13.39 -0.49
N PHE A 53 -7.79 -13.86 -0.34
CA PHE A 53 -8.84 -13.91 -1.38
C PHE A 53 -9.91 -12.83 -1.18
N VAL A 54 -9.60 -11.80 -0.40
CA VAL A 54 -10.49 -10.68 -0.10
C VAL A 54 -10.80 -9.88 -1.36
N SER A 55 -12.06 -9.41 -1.46
CA SER A 55 -12.48 -8.48 -2.52
C SER A 55 -12.02 -7.05 -2.21
N HIS A 56 -11.68 -6.30 -3.24
CA HIS A 56 -11.21 -4.92 -3.14
C HIS A 56 -12.26 -3.91 -2.64
N ASP A 57 -13.52 -4.31 -2.57
CA ASP A 57 -14.67 -3.51 -2.10
C ASP A 57 -15.18 -3.94 -0.71
N ASN A 58 -14.54 -4.92 -0.07
CA ASN A 58 -14.93 -5.36 1.26
C ASN A 58 -14.50 -4.35 2.33
N SER A 59 -15.42 -3.49 2.74
CA SER A 59 -15.20 -2.39 3.70
C SER A 59 -14.82 -2.82 5.13
N ARG A 60 -14.82 -4.12 5.45
CA ARG A 60 -14.30 -4.62 6.73
C ARG A 60 -12.77 -4.60 6.82
N HIS A 61 -12.09 -4.55 5.69
CA HIS A 61 -10.63 -4.68 5.62
C HIS A 61 -9.93 -3.32 5.65
N GLY A 62 -8.87 -3.23 6.45
CA GLY A 62 -8.11 -2.01 6.70
C GLY A 62 -7.66 -1.26 5.44
N PRO A 63 -7.12 -1.94 4.39
CA PRO A 63 -6.76 -1.26 3.15
C PRO A 63 -7.94 -0.58 2.44
N VAL A 64 -9.14 -1.15 2.51
CA VAL A 64 -10.34 -0.57 1.88
C VAL A 64 -10.81 0.65 2.67
N GLN A 65 -10.85 0.53 4.00
CA GLN A 65 -11.21 1.65 4.89
C GLN A 65 -10.23 2.82 4.75
N LEU A 66 -8.93 2.53 4.71
CA LEU A 66 -7.91 3.56 4.49
C LEU A 66 -8.12 4.29 3.17
N ALA A 67 -8.33 3.55 2.08
CA ALA A 67 -8.56 4.15 0.77
C ALA A 67 -9.78 5.07 0.77
N GLU A 68 -10.85 4.69 1.46
CA GLU A 68 -12.05 5.53 1.58
C GLU A 68 -11.77 6.81 2.37
N ARG A 69 -11.10 6.73 3.52
CA ARG A 69 -10.71 7.91 4.29
C ARG A 69 -9.78 8.85 3.52
N ILE A 70 -8.84 8.29 2.75
CA ILE A 70 -7.96 9.10 1.90
C ILE A 70 -8.78 9.83 0.83
N ARG A 71 -9.73 9.17 0.12
CA ARG A 71 -10.58 9.81 -0.88
C ARG A 71 -11.36 11.00 -0.32
N GLN A 72 -11.81 10.89 0.94
CA GLN A 72 -12.56 11.96 1.62
C GLN A 72 -11.67 13.12 2.07
N ALA A 73 -10.40 12.86 2.37
CA ALA A 73 -9.50 13.80 3.02
C ALA A 73 -8.53 14.52 2.06
N VAL A 74 -8.33 14.01 0.84
CA VAL A 74 -7.34 14.56 -0.09
C VAL A 74 -7.98 15.42 -1.19
N PRO A 75 -7.18 16.35 -1.79
CA PRO A 75 -7.66 17.25 -2.84
C PRO A 75 -8.20 16.52 -4.06
N GLN A 76 -9.09 17.18 -4.79
CA GLN A 76 -9.49 16.74 -6.12
C GLN A 76 -8.26 16.53 -7.01
N GLY A 77 -8.30 15.51 -7.88
CA GLY A 77 -7.15 15.14 -8.72
C GLY A 77 -6.21 14.10 -8.08
N THR A 78 -6.60 13.48 -6.96
CA THR A 78 -5.91 12.31 -6.41
C THR A 78 -6.64 11.03 -6.83
N TYR A 79 -5.96 10.13 -7.51
CA TYR A 79 -6.50 8.80 -7.81
C TYR A 79 -6.24 7.85 -6.65
N VAL A 80 -7.29 7.29 -6.06
CA VAL A 80 -7.19 6.34 -4.94
C VAL A 80 -7.96 5.07 -5.29
N ARG A 81 -7.28 3.93 -5.33
CA ARG A 81 -7.92 2.65 -5.63
C ARG A 81 -7.30 1.48 -4.87
N VAL A 82 -8.15 0.53 -4.49
CA VAL A 82 -7.74 -0.77 -3.93
C VAL A 82 -7.91 -1.86 -4.98
N PHE A 83 -6.97 -2.80 -4.99
CA PHE A 83 -6.99 -3.99 -5.83
C PHE A 83 -6.81 -5.26 -5.00
N GLU A 84 -7.29 -6.37 -5.50
CA GLU A 84 -6.90 -7.67 -4.97
C GLU A 84 -5.42 -7.95 -5.30
N ASN A 85 -4.69 -8.57 -4.38
CA ASN A 85 -3.27 -8.90 -4.57
C ASN A 85 -2.98 -9.67 -5.88
N ARG A 86 -3.93 -10.48 -6.36
CA ARG A 86 -3.83 -11.24 -7.60
C ARG A 86 -4.03 -10.39 -8.87
N ARG A 87 -4.53 -9.17 -8.73
CA ARG A 87 -4.80 -8.24 -9.84
C ARG A 87 -3.74 -7.16 -9.99
N ARG A 88 -2.50 -7.42 -9.51
CA ARG A 88 -1.38 -6.48 -9.60
C ARG A 88 -1.15 -5.96 -11.03
N LYS A 89 -1.31 -6.81 -12.06
CA LYS A 89 -1.23 -6.33 -13.45
C LYS A 89 -2.25 -5.24 -13.77
N ARG A 90 -3.48 -5.34 -13.30
CA ARG A 90 -4.50 -4.29 -13.50
C ARG A 90 -4.12 -2.99 -12.79
N ALA A 91 -3.52 -3.08 -11.60
CA ALA A 91 -3.01 -1.91 -10.91
C ALA A 91 -1.86 -1.24 -11.70
N TYR A 92 -0.93 -2.04 -12.23
CA TYR A 92 0.14 -1.56 -13.11
C TYR A 92 -0.44 -0.86 -14.36
N ASP A 93 -1.37 -1.51 -15.08
CA ASP A 93 -1.99 -0.96 -16.27
C ASP A 93 -2.75 0.35 -15.96
N ALA A 94 -3.36 0.46 -14.77
CA ALA A 94 -4.03 1.68 -14.32
C ALA A 94 -3.02 2.81 -14.09
N VAL A 95 -1.91 2.55 -13.37
CA VAL A 95 -0.87 3.55 -13.13
C VAL A 95 -0.27 4.04 -14.44
N VAL A 96 0.10 3.15 -15.35
CA VAL A 96 0.68 3.51 -16.64
C VAL A 96 -0.27 4.41 -17.43
N ARG A 97 -1.56 4.04 -17.53
CA ARG A 97 -2.56 4.88 -18.24
C ARG A 97 -2.79 6.26 -17.62
N LEU A 98 -2.63 6.39 -16.29
CA LEU A 98 -2.78 7.67 -15.62
C LEU A 98 -1.57 8.60 -15.83
N LEU A 99 -0.40 8.01 -16.03
CA LEU A 99 0.84 8.74 -16.30
C LEU A 99 0.98 9.12 -17.78
N ASP A 100 0.55 8.26 -18.69
CA ASP A 100 0.55 8.45 -20.15
C ASP A 100 -0.53 9.49 -20.53
N THR A 101 -0.16 10.76 -20.43
CA THR A 101 -1.09 11.88 -20.56
C THR A 101 -1.42 12.26 -22.00
N ASP A 102 -0.48 12.06 -22.92
CA ASP A 102 -0.66 12.27 -24.36
C ASP A 102 -1.18 11.02 -25.08
N ARG A 103 -1.24 9.87 -24.38
CA ARG A 103 -1.76 8.59 -24.85
C ARG A 103 -1.00 8.01 -26.04
N ASP A 104 0.28 8.25 -26.11
CA ASP A 104 1.15 7.71 -27.15
C ASP A 104 1.64 6.27 -26.85
N GLY A 105 1.36 5.76 -25.63
CA GLY A 105 1.72 4.43 -25.15
C GLY A 105 3.15 4.34 -24.60
N VAL A 106 3.88 5.46 -24.52
CA VAL A 106 5.26 5.53 -24.04
C VAL A 106 5.36 6.60 -22.96
N LEU A 107 5.85 6.26 -21.77
CA LEU A 107 6.05 7.25 -20.72
C LEU A 107 7.28 8.10 -20.97
N SER A 108 7.09 9.36 -21.27
CA SER A 108 8.14 10.37 -21.37
C SER A 108 8.83 10.64 -20.01
N PRO A 109 10.04 11.23 -19.99
CA PRO A 109 10.70 11.61 -18.74
C PRO A 109 9.88 12.55 -17.86
N ASP A 110 9.11 13.48 -18.47
CA ASP A 110 8.29 14.44 -17.74
C ASP A 110 7.04 13.79 -17.13
N GLU A 111 6.43 12.83 -17.79
CA GLU A 111 5.33 12.04 -17.25
C GLU A 111 5.78 11.18 -16.05
N LYS A 112 6.97 10.59 -16.12
CA LYS A 112 7.55 9.85 -15.01
C LYS A 112 7.86 10.75 -13.82
N LYS A 113 8.42 11.95 -14.04
CA LYS A 113 8.75 12.91 -12.96
C LYS A 113 7.51 13.42 -12.21
N ARG A 114 6.36 13.49 -12.86
CA ARG A 114 5.10 13.92 -12.23
C ARG A 114 4.46 12.86 -11.35
N ALA A 115 4.97 11.64 -11.35
CA ALA A 115 4.40 10.52 -10.63
C ALA A 115 4.60 10.65 -9.11
N HIS A 116 3.57 11.00 -8.38
CA HIS A 116 3.50 10.93 -6.93
C HIS A 116 2.74 9.66 -6.53
N ILE A 117 3.42 8.52 -6.48
CA ILE A 117 2.81 7.21 -6.28
C ILE A 117 3.04 6.74 -4.86
N ILE A 118 1.96 6.35 -4.18
CA ILE A 118 1.99 5.70 -2.87
C ILE A 118 1.34 4.32 -2.98
N LEU A 119 2.03 3.30 -2.47
CA LEU A 119 1.59 1.92 -2.50
C LEU A 119 1.46 1.38 -1.08
N PHE A 120 0.37 0.72 -0.75
CA PHE A 120 0.18 0.10 0.56
C PHE A 120 -0.57 -1.22 0.46
N GLY A 121 -0.49 -2.02 1.51
CA GLY A 121 -1.26 -3.27 1.56
C GLY A 121 -1.10 -4.04 2.85
N HIS A 122 -1.93 -5.07 3.01
CA HIS A 122 -1.90 -6.02 4.12
C HIS A 122 -1.64 -7.43 3.60
N SER A 123 -0.84 -8.22 4.32
CA SER A 123 -0.61 -9.64 4.01
C SER A 123 -0.04 -9.84 2.58
N TRP A 124 -0.65 -10.69 1.75
CA TRP A 124 -0.31 -10.84 0.33
C TRP A 124 -0.46 -9.53 -0.46
N GLY A 125 -1.31 -8.61 0.03
CA GLY A 125 -1.45 -7.28 -0.55
C GLY A 125 -0.22 -6.41 -0.31
N ALA A 126 0.39 -6.48 0.85
CA ALA A 126 1.64 -5.78 1.15
C ALA A 126 2.79 -6.26 0.24
N SER A 127 2.90 -7.57 0.05
CA SER A 127 3.83 -8.14 -0.93
C SER A 127 3.52 -7.66 -2.36
N ALA A 128 2.24 -7.59 -2.75
CA ALA A 128 1.84 -7.10 -4.07
C ALA A 128 2.22 -5.63 -4.29
N ALA A 129 2.19 -4.79 -3.26
CA ALA A 129 2.62 -3.39 -3.34
C ALA A 129 4.11 -3.28 -3.70
N VAL A 130 4.99 -4.04 -3.03
CA VAL A 130 6.43 -4.09 -3.35
C VAL A 130 6.68 -4.63 -4.76
N LEU A 131 5.94 -5.65 -5.17
CA LEU A 131 6.07 -6.22 -6.51
C LEU A 131 5.60 -5.24 -7.59
N LEU A 132 4.56 -4.43 -7.31
CA LEU A 132 4.16 -3.34 -8.22
C LEU A 132 5.25 -2.27 -8.32
N ALA A 133 5.88 -1.88 -7.21
CA ALA A 133 7.01 -0.95 -7.24
C ALA A 133 8.15 -1.47 -8.14
N ARG A 134 8.44 -2.77 -8.09
CA ARG A 134 9.43 -3.41 -8.99
C ARG A 134 9.01 -3.41 -10.45
N ASP A 135 7.74 -3.61 -10.75
CA ASP A 135 7.24 -3.52 -12.12
C ASP A 135 7.39 -2.08 -12.65
N LEU A 136 7.05 -1.07 -11.83
CA LEU A 136 7.21 0.35 -12.15
C LEU A 136 8.69 0.76 -12.31
N ARG A 137 9.60 0.16 -11.53
CA ARG A 137 11.06 0.36 -11.68
C ARG A 137 11.55 0.06 -13.09
N ARG A 138 11.03 -0.98 -13.73
CA ARG A 138 11.41 -1.37 -15.09
C ARG A 138 11.09 -0.28 -16.14
N LEU A 139 10.11 0.57 -15.83
CA LEU A 139 9.77 1.74 -16.65
C LEU A 139 10.51 3.01 -16.20
N GLY A 140 11.29 2.95 -15.12
CA GLY A 140 11.90 4.12 -14.51
C GLY A 140 10.91 5.06 -13.82
N VAL A 141 9.74 4.55 -13.41
CA VAL A 141 8.73 5.32 -12.70
C VAL A 141 9.03 5.33 -11.20
N PRO A 142 9.16 6.51 -10.57
CA PRO A 142 9.41 6.62 -9.14
C PRO A 142 8.17 6.28 -8.31
N VAL A 143 8.40 5.80 -7.09
CA VAL A 143 7.39 5.56 -6.06
C VAL A 143 7.79 6.34 -4.82
N LEU A 144 6.89 7.15 -4.29
CA LEU A 144 7.18 8.03 -3.16
C LEU A 144 7.23 7.24 -1.85
N LEU A 145 6.25 6.35 -1.62
CA LEU A 145 6.15 5.58 -0.39
C LEU A 145 5.61 4.18 -0.66
N THR A 146 6.19 3.18 0.01
CA THR A 146 5.56 1.87 0.19
C THR A 146 5.27 1.60 1.65
N VAL A 147 4.05 1.12 1.98
CA VAL A 147 3.64 0.72 3.33
C VAL A 147 3.27 -0.76 3.33
N GLN A 148 4.00 -1.54 4.11
CA GLN A 148 3.76 -2.96 4.28
C GLN A 148 3.16 -3.22 5.66
N VAL A 149 1.97 -3.83 5.70
CA VAL A 149 1.33 -4.27 6.95
C VAL A 149 1.30 -5.79 6.97
N ASP A 150 2.02 -6.36 7.91
CA ASP A 150 2.16 -7.81 8.15
C ASP A 150 2.34 -8.61 6.85
N SER A 151 3.34 -8.19 6.06
CA SER A 151 3.55 -8.66 4.69
C SER A 151 3.93 -10.14 4.63
N VAL A 152 3.13 -10.91 3.92
CA VAL A 152 3.35 -12.33 3.67
C VAL A 152 3.63 -12.54 2.19
N ALA A 153 4.83 -12.95 1.85
CA ALA A 153 5.18 -13.27 0.48
C ALA A 153 4.63 -14.64 0.07
N LYS A 154 4.15 -14.74 -1.16
CA LYS A 154 3.86 -16.05 -1.76
C LYS A 154 5.16 -16.79 -2.05
N VAL A 155 5.06 -18.11 -2.20
CA VAL A 155 6.20 -18.95 -2.60
C VAL A 155 6.87 -18.34 -3.85
N TRP A 156 8.20 -18.28 -3.83
CA TRP A 156 9.03 -17.68 -4.90
C TRP A 156 8.96 -16.15 -5.02
N GLN A 157 8.27 -15.45 -4.14
CA GLN A 157 8.27 -13.99 -4.08
C GLN A 157 9.16 -13.51 -2.93
N ASN A 158 9.90 -12.45 -3.17
CA ASN A 158 10.65 -11.73 -2.15
C ASN A 158 10.14 -10.30 -2.07
N ASP A 159 9.60 -9.91 -0.92
CA ASP A 159 9.08 -8.58 -0.63
C ASP A 159 9.86 -7.87 0.49
N SER A 160 10.98 -8.46 0.94
CA SER A 160 11.82 -7.87 1.98
C SER A 160 12.82 -6.84 1.44
N VAL A 161 13.16 -6.89 0.16
CA VAL A 161 14.09 -5.93 -0.46
C VAL A 161 13.29 -4.92 -1.27
N ILE A 162 13.29 -3.67 -0.83
CA ILE A 162 12.58 -2.55 -1.47
C ILE A 162 13.40 -2.05 -2.66
N PRO A 163 12.81 -1.91 -3.85
CA PRO A 163 13.53 -1.49 -5.04
C PRO A 163 13.93 0.00 -4.97
N ASP A 164 15.01 0.35 -5.64
CA ASP A 164 15.67 1.68 -5.62
C ASP A 164 14.90 2.80 -6.34
N ASN A 165 13.74 2.53 -6.90
CA ASN A 165 12.80 3.54 -7.38
C ASN A 165 11.79 3.99 -6.31
N VAL A 166 11.85 3.40 -5.10
CA VAL A 166 11.03 3.79 -3.95
C VAL A 166 11.85 4.75 -3.09
N ALA A 167 11.30 5.94 -2.82
CA ALA A 167 11.99 6.93 -1.99
C ALA A 167 11.94 6.54 -0.51
N GLU A 168 10.79 6.12 -0.02
CA GLU A 168 10.59 5.77 1.38
C GLU A 168 9.80 4.45 1.52
N ALA A 169 10.15 3.67 2.54
CA ALA A 169 9.43 2.44 2.85
C ALA A 169 9.25 2.23 4.35
N VAL A 170 8.12 1.68 4.76
CA VAL A 170 7.82 1.35 6.15
C VAL A 170 7.19 -0.03 6.24
N ASN A 171 7.54 -0.76 7.29
CA ASN A 171 7.01 -2.09 7.58
C ASN A 171 6.43 -2.15 8.99
N PHE A 172 5.20 -2.60 9.10
CA PHE A 172 4.54 -2.95 10.35
C PHE A 172 4.34 -4.45 10.39
N TYR A 173 4.83 -5.11 11.42
CA TYR A 173 4.79 -6.57 11.52
C TYR A 173 4.35 -7.02 12.91
N GLN A 174 3.87 -8.24 13.02
CA GLN A 174 3.57 -8.91 14.29
C GLN A 174 4.17 -10.33 14.30
N THR A 175 4.15 -10.97 15.46
CA THR A 175 4.80 -12.28 15.66
C THR A 175 3.88 -13.34 16.28
N GLN A 176 2.56 -13.12 16.26
CA GLN A 176 1.57 -13.96 16.93
C GLN A 176 0.78 -14.83 15.95
N GLY A 177 0.50 -16.07 16.37
CA GLY A 177 -0.28 -17.01 15.57
C GLY A 177 0.55 -17.73 14.50
N LEU A 178 -0.15 -18.45 13.62
CA LEU A 178 0.47 -19.26 12.57
C LEU A 178 0.88 -18.45 11.34
N ILE A 179 0.23 -17.30 11.13
CA ILE A 179 0.54 -16.39 10.02
C ILE A 179 1.09 -15.10 10.60
N HIS A 180 2.28 -14.76 10.16
CA HIS A 180 2.93 -13.49 10.49
C HIS A 180 3.80 -13.04 9.32
N GLY A 181 3.89 -11.72 9.17
CA GLY A 181 4.62 -11.07 8.10
C GLY A 181 6.13 -11.04 8.33
N ARG A 182 6.80 -10.41 7.38
CA ARG A 182 8.24 -10.18 7.47
C ARG A 182 8.54 -9.20 8.59
N ARG A 183 9.53 -9.57 9.43
CA ARG A 183 9.99 -8.71 10.53
C ARG A 183 10.80 -7.52 10.02
N GLU A 184 11.48 -7.68 8.89
CA GLU A 184 12.42 -6.70 8.39
C GLU A 184 12.28 -6.53 6.87
N ILE A 185 12.31 -5.28 6.44
CA ILE A 185 12.53 -4.86 5.06
C ILE A 185 13.85 -4.08 4.97
N THR A 186 14.52 -4.17 3.84
CA THR A 186 15.79 -3.49 3.57
C THR A 186 15.73 -2.78 2.22
N ALA A 187 16.51 -1.72 2.05
CA ALA A 187 16.65 -1.05 0.77
C ALA A 187 17.59 -1.82 -0.17
N ALA A 188 17.24 -1.93 -1.45
CA ALA A 188 18.17 -2.41 -2.48
C ALA A 188 19.35 -1.44 -2.67
N ASP A 189 19.08 -0.15 -2.52
CA ASP A 189 20.04 0.94 -2.53
C ASP A 189 19.73 1.92 -1.39
N PRO A 190 20.48 1.90 -0.28
CA PRO A 190 20.22 2.78 0.87
C PRO A 190 20.47 4.29 0.60
N VAL A 191 21.13 4.63 -0.50
CA VAL A 191 21.30 6.03 -0.89
C VAL A 191 20.02 6.59 -1.54
N ARG A 192 19.23 5.72 -2.16
CA ARG A 192 18.02 6.09 -2.90
C ARG A 192 16.72 5.79 -2.17
N THR A 193 16.76 4.84 -1.22
CA THR A 193 15.57 4.37 -0.50
C THR A 193 15.81 4.48 1.00
N GLU A 194 15.00 5.27 1.68
CA GLU A 194 14.96 5.36 3.12
C GLU A 194 13.99 4.32 3.70
N ILE A 195 14.47 3.49 4.63
CA ILE A 195 13.61 2.64 5.44
C ILE A 195 13.22 3.41 6.70
N LEU A 196 11.99 3.91 6.74
CA LEU A 196 11.46 4.69 7.86
C LEU A 196 11.36 3.88 9.16
N GLY A 197 11.28 2.57 9.04
CA GLY A 197 11.33 1.65 10.16
C GLY A 197 10.69 0.29 9.89
N ASN A 198 11.01 -0.64 10.81
CA ASN A 198 10.37 -1.96 10.95
C ASN A 198 9.72 -2.00 12.34
N TYR A 199 8.42 -1.79 12.43
CA TYR A 199 7.70 -1.60 13.68
C TYR A 199 6.96 -2.88 14.09
N LEU A 200 7.30 -3.37 15.29
CA LEU A 200 6.58 -4.50 15.91
C LEU A 200 5.24 -4.02 16.48
N MET A 201 4.15 -4.61 16.02
CA MET A 201 2.83 -4.48 16.60
C MET A 201 2.63 -5.60 17.65
N ASP A 202 2.77 -5.27 18.92
CA ASP A 202 2.69 -6.24 20.01
C ASP A 202 1.25 -6.40 20.52
N TYR A 203 0.44 -7.12 19.78
CA TYR A 203 -0.96 -7.39 20.14
C TYR A 203 -1.15 -8.34 21.34
N LYS A 204 -0.07 -8.87 21.93
CA LYS A 204 -0.16 -9.53 23.25
C LYS A 204 -0.27 -8.51 24.35
N LYS A 205 0.45 -7.40 24.18
CA LYS A 205 0.48 -6.31 25.15
C LYS A 205 -0.71 -5.37 24.97
N ASP A 206 -0.97 -5.01 23.71
CA ASP A 206 -2.01 -4.05 23.33
C ASP A 206 -3.01 -4.71 22.36
N PRO A 207 -3.91 -5.59 22.84
CA PRO A 207 -4.83 -6.34 21.99
C PRO A 207 -5.91 -5.45 21.35
N VAL A 208 -6.20 -5.70 20.09
CA VAL A 208 -7.26 -5.02 19.33
C VAL A 208 -8.47 -5.95 19.15
N GLN A 209 -9.67 -5.43 19.37
CA GLN A 209 -10.92 -6.16 19.18
C GLN A 209 -11.32 -6.14 17.71
N CYS A 210 -11.56 -7.32 17.13
CA CYS A 210 -11.95 -7.51 15.73
C CYS A 210 -13.24 -8.34 15.63
N PRO A 211 -14.40 -7.81 16.07
CA PRO A 211 -15.64 -8.60 16.24
C PRO A 211 -16.15 -9.19 14.92
N ASP A 212 -15.86 -8.56 13.80
CA ASP A 212 -16.36 -8.98 12.49
C ASP A 212 -15.60 -10.17 11.86
N TYR A 213 -14.56 -10.66 12.55
CA TYR A 213 -13.75 -11.78 12.06
C TYR A 213 -14.22 -13.11 12.64
N SER A 214 -14.00 -14.18 11.90
CA SER A 214 -14.41 -15.53 12.31
C SER A 214 -13.62 -16.00 13.54
N TRP A 215 -14.23 -16.91 14.35
CA TRP A 215 -13.55 -17.53 15.48
C TRP A 215 -12.24 -18.23 15.06
N PHE A 216 -12.18 -18.75 13.83
CA PHE A 216 -11.00 -19.39 13.28
C PHE A 216 -9.83 -18.39 13.12
N ALA A 217 -10.11 -17.17 12.65
CA ALA A 217 -9.12 -16.11 12.58
C ALA A 217 -8.60 -15.74 13.96
N HIS A 218 -9.49 -15.63 14.96
CA HIS A 218 -9.12 -15.38 16.36
C HIS A 218 -8.24 -16.49 16.96
N ALA A 219 -8.51 -17.75 16.63
CA ALA A 219 -7.80 -18.88 17.20
C ALA A 219 -6.41 -19.13 16.55
N PHE A 220 -6.31 -19.01 15.24
CA PHE A 220 -5.11 -19.43 14.49
C PHE A 220 -4.25 -18.29 13.95
N THR A 221 -4.84 -17.13 13.71
CA THR A 221 -4.14 -15.99 13.12
C THR A 221 -4.40 -14.68 13.88
N PRO A 222 -4.39 -14.66 15.23
CA PRO A 222 -4.84 -13.52 16.00
C PRO A 222 -4.08 -12.23 15.68
N GLY A 223 -2.76 -12.23 15.65
CA GLY A 223 -1.98 -11.04 15.34
C GLY A 223 -2.16 -10.57 13.90
N HIS A 224 -2.27 -11.50 12.94
CA HIS A 224 -2.50 -11.19 11.54
C HIS A 224 -3.85 -10.52 11.30
N MET A 225 -4.89 -11.01 11.98
CA MET A 225 -6.22 -10.43 11.97
C MET A 225 -6.22 -9.05 12.65
N GLN A 226 -5.57 -8.92 13.81
CA GLN A 226 -5.52 -7.66 14.54
C GLN A 226 -4.78 -6.56 13.75
N SER A 227 -3.70 -6.87 13.05
CA SER A 227 -3.02 -5.91 12.18
C SER A 227 -3.90 -5.41 11.03
N GLU A 228 -4.86 -6.20 10.59
CA GLU A 228 -5.79 -5.79 9.53
C GLU A 228 -6.93 -4.90 10.04
N CYS A 229 -7.41 -5.12 11.26
CA CYS A 229 -8.54 -4.35 11.81
C CYS A 229 -8.10 -3.21 12.77
N ASP A 230 -6.82 -3.03 13.07
CA ASP A 230 -6.30 -2.05 14.03
C ASP A 230 -6.54 -0.60 13.58
N PRO A 231 -7.48 0.15 14.18
CA PRO A 231 -7.79 1.50 13.75
C PRO A 231 -6.65 2.49 14.02
N HIS A 232 -5.81 2.23 15.03
CA HIS A 232 -4.68 3.09 15.38
C HIS A 232 -3.58 2.97 14.32
N LEU A 233 -3.24 1.75 13.93
CA LEU A 233 -2.29 1.47 12.87
C LEU A 233 -2.73 2.12 11.55
N TRP A 234 -3.97 1.91 11.14
CA TRP A 234 -4.48 2.45 9.87
C TRP A 234 -4.64 3.97 9.89
N THR A 235 -4.86 4.59 11.07
CA THR A 235 -4.83 6.05 11.24
C THR A 235 -3.39 6.59 11.13
N GLN A 236 -2.41 5.91 11.70
CA GLN A 236 -1.00 6.28 11.53
C GLN A 236 -0.59 6.23 10.06
N ILE A 237 -0.97 5.17 9.34
CA ILE A 237 -0.70 5.03 7.90
C ILE A 237 -1.39 6.14 7.11
N GLU A 238 -2.65 6.45 7.43
CA GLU A 238 -3.37 7.58 6.80
C GLU A 238 -2.60 8.89 6.93
N ASN A 239 -2.12 9.21 8.13
CA ASN A 239 -1.35 10.42 8.37
C ASN A 239 -0.05 10.44 7.55
N MET A 240 0.66 9.31 7.47
CA MET A 240 1.86 9.18 6.63
C MET A 240 1.58 9.44 5.15
N VAL A 241 0.47 8.89 4.64
CA VAL A 241 0.03 9.09 3.24
C VAL A 241 -0.34 10.56 3.01
N ARG A 242 -1.17 11.14 3.87
CA ARG A 242 -1.65 12.53 3.73
C ARG A 242 -0.51 13.55 3.76
N GLN A 243 0.47 13.38 4.65
CA GLN A 243 1.64 14.25 4.72
C GLN A 243 2.41 14.29 3.40
N ARG A 244 2.48 13.18 2.66
CA ARG A 244 3.19 13.08 1.39
C ARG A 244 2.36 13.52 0.17
N LEU A 245 1.05 13.57 0.32
CA LEU A 245 0.14 14.09 -0.71
C LEU A 245 -0.09 15.59 -0.60
N SER A 246 0.18 16.18 0.57
CA SER A 246 0.09 17.63 0.77
C SER A 246 1.20 18.33 -0.01
N PRO A 247 0.91 19.48 -0.66
CA PRO A 247 1.97 20.29 -1.27
C PRO A 247 3.04 20.59 -0.21
N GLN A 248 4.27 20.19 -0.44
CA GLN A 248 5.39 20.63 0.40
C GLN A 248 5.46 22.15 0.30
N PRO A 249 5.53 22.89 1.42
CA PRO A 249 5.80 24.32 1.34
C PRO A 249 7.11 24.49 0.58
N THR A 250 7.00 25.09 -0.59
CA THR A 250 8.19 25.42 -1.39
C THR A 250 9.17 26.19 -0.50
N SER A 251 10.40 25.71 -0.38
CA SER A 251 11.51 26.29 0.39
C SER A 251 11.87 27.74 0.00
N ALA A 252 11.07 28.41 -0.83
CA ALA A 252 11.23 29.78 -1.28
C ALA A 252 10.80 30.85 -0.24
N ALA A 253 10.19 30.48 0.88
CA ALA A 253 9.75 31.44 1.90
C ALA A 253 10.83 31.80 2.96
N ALA A 254 12.01 31.19 2.90
CA ALA A 254 13.06 31.42 3.90
C ALA A 254 14.11 32.48 3.52
N ALA A 255 13.91 33.20 2.42
CA ALA A 255 14.83 34.27 1.99
C ALA A 255 14.12 35.63 1.95
N GLN A 256 13.58 36.10 3.08
CA GLN A 256 13.39 37.55 3.26
C GLN A 256 14.71 38.12 3.78
N PRO A 257 15.38 39.01 3.04
CA PRO A 257 16.51 39.73 3.57
C PRO A 257 16.04 40.64 4.71
N LEU A 258 16.67 40.52 5.86
CA LEU A 258 16.56 41.47 6.96
C LEU A 258 16.92 42.85 6.42
N ASN A 259 15.95 43.74 6.40
CA ASN A 259 16.14 45.11 6.01
C ASN A 259 16.87 45.85 7.18
N PRO A 260 18.14 46.30 7.02
CA PRO A 260 18.81 47.06 8.05
C PRO A 260 18.55 48.54 7.83
N THR A 261 17.46 49.06 8.36
CA THR A 261 17.30 50.54 8.45
C THR A 261 16.40 50.91 9.61
N ALA A 262 17.01 51.34 10.71
CA ALA A 262 16.60 52.51 11.46
C ALA A 262 17.50 52.69 12.71
N ALA A 263 18.67 53.26 12.49
CA ALA A 263 19.33 54.04 13.54
C ALA A 263 19.17 55.49 13.20
N LYS A 264 18.36 56.21 13.98
CA LYS A 264 18.51 57.63 14.34
C LYS A 264 17.81 57.87 15.64
#